data_ee421915c2085744b1a205589fd814b6
#
_entry.id   ee421915c2085744b1a205589fd814b6
#
_cell.length_a   1.000
_cell.length_b   1.000
_cell.length_c   1.000
_cell.angle_alpha   90.00
_cell.angle_beta   90.00
_cell.angle_gamma   90.00
#
_symmetry.space_group_name_H-M   'P 1'
#
loop_
_entity.id
_entity.type
_entity.pdbx_description
1 polymer ?
#
loop_
_entity_poly.entity_id
_entity_poly.type
_entity_poly.pdbx_seq_one_letter_code
_entity_poly.pdbx_strand_id
1 'polypeptide(L)'
;MEVSLNAFDELCTRVSSEIDNRNLRTRSRTESEQKRFEYAVKFLLIDLWKTYHTHPEAECSINKRSGYYSENDRYRDPNLTYKMTIKQAFQGLIDLDLIRITKDGYYDRNKMQGNLTRYKSTHRLIELLQDIKGHPAVLLKPNLDSQTIILRNKINGRRFLEGYNDNKDTEIWRNNLRKINSCFSRHIIDIYLNDEEFANLQDELLLDNDNEPIDLTQKLLVRIFTNKSFESGGRFYRGWWQNVPKDYRQYITIDGKNTREFDFSQLNPNMVYDRYNYELGSEDAYDRVLDGQHRDVVKQAFNAMLQAEKPLNHKPNEINLDEVGLSWKEMKEAIIENHKPIQDLFFKGIGNRLQFEDSCIAENIMLQFTSYNAPALPIHDSFIMHHGYSAYDELEEAMRRAYHDRFKSGFKDNKELVKEVIHESKAIGKPKINDPNNIEWDNIEFDHLMEKRQEYSKWNDRNDEWMMGSKT
;
A
#
# COMPACT_ATOMS: atom_id res chain seq x y z
N MET A 1 26.51 3.13 1.98
CA MET A 1 25.22 3.85 1.73
C MET A 1 25.43 5.26 1.18
N GLU A 2 26.21 6.13 1.84
CA GLU A 2 26.56 7.46 1.29
C GLU A 2 27.17 7.42 -0.11
N VAL A 3 28.08 6.51 -0.38
CA VAL A 3 28.74 6.39 -1.69
C VAL A 3 27.76 6.10 -2.83
N SER A 4 26.73 5.28 -2.58
CA SER A 4 25.75 4.91 -3.62
C SER A 4 24.71 6.01 -3.88
N LEU A 5 24.32 6.76 -2.86
CA LEU A 5 23.49 7.96 -3.03
C LEU A 5 24.27 9.07 -3.75
N ASN A 6 25.56 9.23 -3.46
CA ASN A 6 26.41 10.16 -4.18
C ASN A 6 26.50 9.79 -5.68
N ALA A 7 26.66 8.49 -6.02
CA ALA A 7 26.67 8.05 -7.42
C ALA A 7 25.37 8.37 -8.16
N PHE A 8 24.22 8.23 -7.49
CA PHE A 8 22.93 8.63 -8.08
C PHE A 8 22.82 10.15 -8.26
N ASP A 9 23.27 10.94 -7.28
CA ASP A 9 23.26 12.39 -7.36
C ASP A 9 24.24 12.91 -8.43
N GLU A 10 25.38 12.27 -8.60
CA GLU A 10 26.32 12.53 -9.70
C GLU A 10 25.70 12.20 -11.06
N LEU A 11 24.97 11.08 -11.18
CA LEU A 11 24.20 10.76 -12.39
C LEU A 11 23.18 11.84 -12.70
N CYS A 12 22.40 12.28 -11.71
CA CYS A 12 21.39 13.35 -11.89
C CYS A 12 22.04 14.66 -12.36
N THR A 13 23.18 15.02 -11.77
CA THR A 13 23.94 16.22 -12.13
C THR A 13 24.48 16.13 -13.55
N ARG A 14 25.08 14.98 -13.92
CA ARG A 14 25.57 14.73 -15.28
C ARG A 14 24.46 14.81 -16.32
N VAL A 15 23.33 14.14 -16.10
CA VAL A 15 22.17 14.15 -16.99
C VAL A 15 21.62 15.58 -17.14
N SER A 16 21.49 16.33 -16.05
CA SER A 16 21.05 17.71 -16.07
C SER A 16 21.96 18.59 -16.92
N SER A 17 23.27 18.43 -16.79
CA SER A 17 24.29 19.16 -17.56
C SER A 17 24.26 18.77 -19.05
N GLU A 18 24.10 17.50 -19.37
CA GLU A 18 23.98 17.03 -20.76
C GLU A 18 22.73 17.58 -21.45
N ILE A 19 21.59 17.65 -20.75
CA ILE A 19 20.35 18.27 -21.27
C ILE A 19 20.61 19.76 -21.54
N ASP A 20 21.30 20.45 -20.63
CA ASP A 20 21.60 21.86 -20.81
C ASP A 20 22.55 22.13 -21.97
N ASN A 21 23.56 21.32 -22.15
CA ASN A 21 24.53 21.45 -23.26
C ASN A 21 23.89 21.19 -24.63
N ARG A 22 22.89 20.31 -24.74
CA ARG A 22 22.16 20.06 -26.00
C ARG A 22 21.15 21.15 -26.33
N ASN A 23 20.55 21.74 -25.30
CA ASN A 23 19.56 22.80 -25.48
C ASN A 23 20.28 24.15 -25.58
N LEU A 24 20.61 24.61 -26.81
CA LEU A 24 21.12 25.96 -27.07
C LEU A 24 20.07 26.98 -26.61
N ARG A 25 20.20 27.44 -25.39
CA ARG A 25 19.28 28.43 -24.81
C ARG A 25 19.68 29.84 -25.17
N THR A 26 18.68 30.63 -25.49
CA THR A 26 18.86 32.07 -25.67
C THR A 26 19.05 32.84 -24.37
N ARG A 27 18.65 32.22 -23.24
CA ARG A 27 18.76 32.81 -21.89
C ARG A 27 19.11 31.74 -20.85
N SER A 28 20.03 32.05 -19.95
CA SER A 28 20.35 31.24 -18.77
C SER A 28 19.16 31.16 -17.80
N ARG A 29 19.02 30.06 -17.08
CA ARG A 29 18.07 29.98 -15.98
C ARG A 29 18.51 30.86 -14.81
N THR A 30 17.54 31.37 -14.07
CA THR A 30 17.82 31.90 -12.73
C THR A 30 18.20 30.74 -11.81
N GLU A 31 18.82 31.03 -10.68
CA GLU A 31 19.19 30.01 -9.67
C GLU A 31 17.98 29.18 -9.23
N SER A 32 16.82 29.82 -8.98
CA SER A 32 15.58 29.14 -8.61
C SER A 32 15.04 28.25 -9.74
N GLU A 33 15.11 28.70 -10.99
CA GLU A 33 14.73 27.89 -12.15
C GLU A 33 15.67 26.69 -12.33
N GLN A 34 16.96 26.86 -12.06
CA GLN A 34 17.96 25.79 -12.15
C GLN A 34 17.68 24.71 -11.09
N LYS A 35 17.48 25.09 -9.85
CA LYS A 35 17.13 24.15 -8.77
C LYS A 35 15.85 23.35 -9.08
N ARG A 36 14.81 24.00 -9.61
CA ARG A 36 13.57 23.31 -10.01
C ARG A 36 13.78 22.37 -11.19
N PHE A 37 14.63 22.71 -12.13
CA PHE A 37 14.96 21.86 -13.27
C PHE A 37 15.70 20.61 -12.80
N GLU A 38 16.76 20.76 -12.00
CA GLU A 38 17.53 19.66 -11.44
C GLU A 38 16.63 18.75 -10.57
N TYR A 39 15.74 19.35 -9.78
CA TYR A 39 14.73 18.62 -9.03
C TYR A 39 13.81 17.80 -9.94
N ALA A 40 13.34 18.36 -11.05
CA ALA A 40 12.48 17.64 -11.99
C ALA A 40 13.24 16.49 -12.70
N VAL A 41 14.51 16.66 -13.05
CA VAL A 41 15.35 15.58 -13.59
C VAL A 41 15.52 14.47 -12.55
N LYS A 42 15.91 14.83 -11.34
CA LYS A 42 16.09 13.88 -10.22
C LYS A 42 14.79 13.10 -9.92
N PHE A 43 13.65 13.80 -9.89
CA PHE A 43 12.34 13.20 -9.69
C PHE A 43 12.04 12.11 -10.74
N LEU A 44 12.23 12.42 -12.01
CA LEU A 44 11.99 11.47 -13.11
C LEU A 44 12.97 10.27 -13.06
N LEU A 45 14.24 10.52 -12.75
CA LEU A 45 15.24 9.46 -12.66
C LEU A 45 14.99 8.53 -11.45
N ILE A 46 14.56 9.07 -10.30
CA ILE A 46 14.15 8.26 -9.15
C ILE A 46 12.97 7.35 -9.51
N ASP A 47 11.95 7.90 -10.18
CA ASP A 47 10.77 7.15 -10.58
C ASP A 47 11.14 6.01 -11.55
N LEU A 48 11.98 6.28 -12.53
CA LEU A 48 12.50 5.28 -13.47
C LEU A 48 13.36 4.22 -12.79
N TRP A 49 14.22 4.62 -11.85
CA TRP A 49 15.09 3.71 -11.11
C TRP A 49 14.27 2.75 -10.23
N LYS A 50 13.30 3.27 -9.50
CA LYS A 50 12.35 2.47 -8.71
C LYS A 50 11.57 1.50 -9.60
N THR A 51 10.97 2.01 -10.68
CA THR A 51 10.16 1.22 -11.60
C THR A 51 10.96 0.09 -12.24
N TYR A 52 12.21 0.34 -12.65
CA TYR A 52 13.08 -0.70 -13.19
C TYR A 52 13.38 -1.81 -12.16
N HIS A 53 13.63 -1.44 -10.90
CA HIS A 53 13.85 -2.42 -9.83
C HIS A 53 12.57 -3.14 -9.38
N THR A 54 11.41 -2.54 -9.58
CA THR A 54 10.11 -3.20 -9.34
C THR A 54 9.88 -4.28 -10.39
N HIS A 55 9.94 -3.91 -11.66
CA HIS A 55 9.85 -4.85 -12.79
C HIS A 55 10.44 -4.22 -14.05
N PRO A 56 11.31 -4.93 -14.84
CA PRO A 56 11.94 -4.36 -16.03
C PRO A 56 10.96 -3.90 -17.11
N GLU A 57 9.78 -4.52 -17.22
CA GLU A 57 8.74 -4.16 -18.17
C GLU A 57 7.71 -3.17 -17.62
N ALA A 58 7.78 -2.81 -16.33
CA ALA A 58 6.88 -1.82 -15.76
C ALA A 58 7.09 -0.44 -16.38
N GLU A 59 6.02 0.34 -16.41
CA GLU A 59 5.98 1.67 -17.05
C GLU A 59 5.72 2.76 -16.04
N CYS A 60 6.47 3.84 -16.14
CA CYS A 60 6.14 5.09 -15.47
C CYS A 60 5.00 5.81 -16.19
N SER A 61 4.29 6.68 -15.49
CA SER A 61 3.25 7.51 -16.08
C SER A 61 3.43 8.99 -15.74
N ILE A 62 3.15 9.88 -16.69
CA ILE A 62 3.28 11.33 -16.50
C ILE A 62 2.12 12.09 -17.12
N ASN A 63 1.69 13.15 -16.43
CA ASN A 63 0.68 14.06 -16.94
C ASN A 63 1.34 15.17 -17.77
N LYS A 64 1.06 15.22 -19.08
CA LYS A 64 1.61 16.24 -20.01
C LYS A 64 0.73 17.49 -20.16
N ARG A 65 -0.35 17.63 -19.35
CA ARG A 65 -1.21 18.83 -19.40
C ARG A 65 -0.61 19.95 -18.56
N SER A 66 -0.49 21.14 -19.16
CA SER A 66 0.02 22.33 -18.45
C SER A 66 -0.85 22.71 -17.23
N GLY A 67 -2.17 22.60 -17.35
CA GLY A 67 -3.11 22.86 -16.26
C GLY A 67 -2.87 21.98 -15.01
N TYR A 68 -2.39 20.77 -15.21
CA TYR A 68 -2.04 19.90 -14.08
C TYR A 68 -0.99 20.52 -13.16
N TYR A 69 -0.01 21.22 -13.71
CA TYR A 69 1.10 21.83 -12.97
C TYR A 69 0.81 23.26 -12.47
N SER A 70 -0.25 23.89 -12.96
CA SER A 70 -0.62 25.28 -12.61
C SER A 70 -1.67 25.36 -11.51
N GLU A 71 -2.38 24.26 -11.22
CA GLU A 71 -3.37 24.23 -10.17
C GLU A 71 -2.68 24.25 -8.81
N ASN A 72 -3.07 25.19 -7.96
CA ASN A 72 -2.63 25.23 -6.56
C ASN A 72 -3.38 24.15 -5.78
N ASP A 73 -2.79 22.97 -5.73
CA ASP A 73 -3.39 21.77 -5.12
C ASP A 73 -2.45 21.25 -4.04
N ARG A 74 -2.98 21.06 -2.83
CA ARG A 74 -2.20 20.56 -1.69
C ARG A 74 -1.56 19.18 -1.91
N TYR A 75 -2.01 18.43 -2.90
CA TYR A 75 -1.50 17.09 -3.23
C TYR A 75 -0.40 17.10 -4.28
N ARG A 76 0.00 18.27 -4.75
CA ARG A 76 1.00 18.43 -5.79
C ARG A 76 2.31 18.94 -5.23
N ASP A 77 3.39 18.52 -5.85
CA ASP A 77 4.70 19.05 -5.52
C ASP A 77 4.86 20.44 -6.16
N PRO A 78 5.03 21.51 -5.35
CA PRO A 78 5.16 22.87 -5.86
C PRO A 78 6.47 23.09 -6.65
N ASN A 79 7.46 22.20 -6.54
CA ASN A 79 8.71 22.29 -7.29
C ASN A 79 8.57 21.77 -8.71
N LEU A 80 7.55 20.92 -8.98
CA LEU A 80 7.28 20.41 -10.32
C LEU A 80 6.41 21.39 -11.10
N THR A 81 6.97 22.04 -12.12
CA THR A 81 6.26 22.94 -13.03
C THR A 81 6.25 22.36 -14.44
N TYR A 82 5.23 22.69 -15.23
CA TYR A 82 5.13 22.20 -16.62
C TYR A 82 6.39 22.51 -17.45
N LYS A 83 6.92 23.74 -17.30
CA LYS A 83 8.11 24.19 -18.02
C LYS A 83 9.33 23.35 -17.66
N MET A 84 9.58 23.11 -16.38
CA MET A 84 10.77 22.39 -15.91
C MET A 84 10.61 20.89 -16.08
N THR A 85 9.45 20.32 -15.69
CA THR A 85 9.23 18.88 -15.67
C THR A 85 9.01 18.33 -17.08
N ILE A 86 8.06 18.87 -17.84
CA ILE A 86 7.71 18.32 -19.16
C ILE A 86 8.59 18.86 -20.27
N LYS A 87 8.61 20.19 -20.43
CA LYS A 87 9.30 20.78 -21.58
C LYS A 87 10.83 20.73 -21.51
N GLN A 88 11.37 20.60 -20.31
CA GLN A 88 12.83 20.58 -20.15
C GLN A 88 13.35 19.23 -19.70
N ALA A 89 12.97 18.74 -18.52
CA ALA A 89 13.50 17.48 -18.00
C ALA A 89 13.01 16.27 -18.83
N PHE A 90 11.70 16.07 -18.95
CA PHE A 90 11.14 14.93 -19.66
C PHE A 90 11.55 14.91 -21.15
N GLN A 91 11.43 16.06 -21.84
CA GLN A 91 11.87 16.15 -23.23
C GLN A 91 13.39 15.93 -23.35
N GLY A 92 14.19 16.49 -22.43
CA GLY A 92 15.63 16.29 -22.41
C GLY A 92 16.03 14.82 -22.22
N LEU A 93 15.30 14.07 -21.39
CA LEU A 93 15.54 12.63 -21.24
C LEU A 93 15.23 11.85 -22.54
N ILE A 94 14.20 12.27 -23.32
CA ILE A 94 13.92 11.70 -24.64
C ILE A 94 15.05 12.03 -25.61
N ASP A 95 15.48 13.30 -25.68
CA ASP A 95 16.52 13.78 -26.59
C ASP A 95 17.90 13.13 -26.31
N LEU A 96 18.13 12.70 -25.06
CA LEU A 96 19.31 11.92 -24.64
C LEU A 96 19.17 10.42 -24.89
N ASP A 97 18.03 9.96 -25.38
CA ASP A 97 17.69 8.54 -25.53
C ASP A 97 17.79 7.77 -24.19
N LEU A 98 17.37 8.40 -23.08
CA LEU A 98 17.30 7.76 -21.77
C LEU A 98 15.93 7.15 -21.48
N ILE A 99 14.88 7.72 -22.09
CA ILE A 99 13.51 7.21 -21.97
C ILE A 99 12.85 7.09 -23.33
N ARG A 100 11.89 6.18 -23.44
CA ARG A 100 11.00 6.08 -24.60
C ARG A 100 9.54 6.12 -24.18
N ILE A 101 8.70 6.81 -24.96
CA ILE A 101 7.24 6.78 -24.77
C ILE A 101 6.74 5.45 -25.32
N THR A 102 5.97 4.72 -24.51
CA THR A 102 5.33 3.45 -24.89
C THR A 102 3.87 3.67 -25.26
N LYS A 103 3.22 4.67 -24.64
CA LYS A 103 1.83 5.04 -24.95
C LYS A 103 1.62 6.54 -24.74
N ASP A 104 1.17 7.23 -25.77
CA ASP A 104 0.80 8.64 -25.62
C ASP A 104 -0.48 8.79 -24.81
N GLY A 105 -0.45 9.76 -23.90
CA GLY A 105 -1.62 10.16 -23.13
C GLY A 105 -2.60 10.97 -23.96
N TYR A 106 -3.87 10.88 -23.62
CA TYR A 106 -4.90 11.74 -24.18
C TYR A 106 -5.86 12.23 -23.10
N TYR A 107 -6.60 13.29 -23.39
CA TYR A 107 -7.66 13.80 -22.51
C TYR A 107 -8.85 14.30 -23.33
N ASP A 108 -9.98 13.63 -23.15
CA ASP A 108 -11.27 14.03 -23.70
C ASP A 108 -11.97 14.98 -22.73
N ARG A 109 -12.08 16.25 -23.11
CA ARG A 109 -12.72 17.28 -22.27
C ARG A 109 -14.22 17.05 -22.10
N ASN A 110 -14.89 16.49 -23.11
CA ASN A 110 -16.34 16.28 -23.06
C ASN A 110 -16.71 15.14 -22.10
N LYS A 111 -15.87 14.10 -22.09
CA LYS A 111 -16.04 12.95 -21.21
C LYS A 111 -15.33 13.12 -19.87
N MET A 112 -14.53 14.19 -19.70
CA MET A 112 -13.63 14.40 -18.56
C MET A 112 -12.78 13.16 -18.26
N GLN A 113 -12.33 12.48 -19.29
CA GLN A 113 -11.62 11.20 -19.22
C GLN A 113 -10.37 11.25 -20.08
N GLY A 114 -9.32 10.56 -19.61
CA GLY A 114 -8.08 10.45 -20.37
C GLY A 114 -7.13 9.46 -19.73
N ASN A 115 -6.06 9.17 -20.46
CA ASN A 115 -4.95 8.37 -19.99
C ASN A 115 -3.70 9.22 -19.87
N LEU A 116 -2.85 8.89 -18.91
CA LEU A 116 -1.52 9.49 -18.79
C LEU A 116 -0.60 8.97 -19.91
N THR A 117 0.40 9.76 -20.25
CA THR A 117 1.50 9.28 -21.10
C THR A 117 2.29 8.25 -20.33
N ARG A 118 2.51 7.07 -20.93
CA ARG A 118 3.35 6.01 -20.36
C ARG A 118 4.72 6.01 -21.02
N TYR A 119 5.73 5.73 -20.22
CA TYR A 119 7.12 5.74 -20.68
C TYR A 119 7.95 4.77 -19.82
N LYS A 120 9.08 4.33 -20.37
CA LYS A 120 10.02 3.48 -19.64
C LYS A 120 11.47 3.80 -19.98
N SER A 121 12.38 3.30 -19.18
CA SER A 121 13.82 3.40 -19.39
C SER A 121 14.23 2.76 -20.71
N THR A 122 15.20 3.36 -21.41
CA THR A 122 15.90 2.70 -22.50
C THR A 122 17.07 1.85 -21.94
N HIS A 123 17.67 1.02 -22.78
CA HIS A 123 18.85 0.25 -22.42
C HIS A 123 19.99 1.15 -21.92
N ARG A 124 20.18 2.30 -22.55
CA ARG A 124 21.19 3.30 -22.16
C ARG A 124 21.01 3.81 -20.72
N LEU A 125 19.76 4.07 -20.29
CA LEU A 125 19.51 4.49 -18.91
C LEU A 125 19.71 3.32 -17.96
N ILE A 126 19.30 2.11 -18.33
CA ILE A 126 19.47 0.90 -17.52
C ILE A 126 20.97 0.66 -17.22
N GLU A 127 21.83 0.75 -18.22
CA GLU A 127 23.30 0.64 -18.04
C GLU A 127 23.80 1.66 -17.01
N LEU A 128 23.37 2.92 -17.11
CA LEU A 128 23.76 3.97 -16.17
C LEU A 128 23.26 3.73 -14.74
N LEU A 129 22.08 3.11 -14.59
CA LEU A 129 21.49 2.79 -13.30
C LEU A 129 22.12 1.54 -12.65
N GLN A 130 22.59 0.59 -13.44
CA GLN A 130 23.29 -0.61 -12.97
C GLN A 130 24.64 -0.29 -12.33
N ASP A 131 25.27 0.82 -12.69
CA ASP A 131 26.49 1.32 -12.05
C ASP A 131 26.26 1.78 -10.60
N ILE A 132 25.00 2.02 -10.22
CA ILE A 132 24.62 2.44 -8.87
C ILE A 132 24.47 1.19 -8.01
N LYS A 133 25.43 0.98 -7.10
CA LYS A 133 25.36 -0.13 -6.15
C LYS A 133 24.27 0.14 -5.11
N GLY A 134 23.44 -0.87 -4.88
CA GLY A 134 22.41 -0.87 -3.87
C GLY A 134 20.99 -0.76 -4.42
N HIS A 135 20.04 -1.29 -3.65
CA HIS A 135 18.64 -1.34 -4.04
C HIS A 135 17.88 -0.06 -3.61
N PRO A 136 17.01 0.53 -4.45
CA PRO A 136 16.25 1.74 -4.10
C PRO A 136 15.49 1.64 -2.77
N ALA A 137 14.96 0.46 -2.43
CA ALA A 137 14.21 0.25 -1.18
C ALA A 137 15.07 0.42 0.10
N VAL A 138 16.40 0.25 -0.02
CA VAL A 138 17.36 0.46 1.06
C VAL A 138 17.89 1.89 1.06
N LEU A 139 18.19 2.42 -0.12
CA LEU A 139 18.88 3.70 -0.27
C LEU A 139 17.94 4.92 -0.18
N LEU A 140 16.71 4.79 -0.72
CA LEU A 140 15.77 5.91 -0.72
C LEU A 140 15.02 5.98 0.60
N LYS A 141 14.98 7.18 1.18
CA LYS A 141 14.18 7.45 2.37
C LYS A 141 12.87 8.13 1.95
N PRO A 142 11.71 7.74 2.56
CA PRO A 142 10.44 8.39 2.26
C PRO A 142 10.45 9.85 2.73
N ASN A 143 9.77 10.71 1.97
CA ASN A 143 9.55 12.09 2.38
C ASN A 143 8.44 12.17 3.44
N LEU A 144 8.82 12.25 4.71
CA LEU A 144 7.89 12.31 5.84
C LEU A 144 7.07 13.62 5.91
N ASP A 145 7.45 14.65 5.16
CA ASP A 145 6.73 15.92 5.07
C ASP A 145 5.71 15.95 3.92
N SER A 146 5.60 14.86 3.17
CA SER A 146 4.60 14.75 2.11
C SER A 146 3.16 14.77 2.66
N GLN A 147 2.21 15.15 1.79
CA GLN A 147 0.79 15.17 2.15
C GLN A 147 0.26 13.75 2.31
N THR A 148 -0.03 13.37 3.56
CA THR A 148 -0.47 12.01 3.91
C THR A 148 -1.97 11.91 4.21
N ILE A 149 -2.67 13.03 4.45
CA ILE A 149 -4.14 13.05 4.64
C ILE A 149 -4.79 13.41 3.31
N ILE A 150 -5.53 12.48 2.73
CA ILE A 150 -6.12 12.60 1.40
C ILE A 150 -7.65 12.59 1.53
N LEU A 151 -8.30 13.64 1.03
CA LEU A 151 -9.75 13.70 0.91
C LEU A 151 -10.15 13.45 -0.54
N ARG A 152 -11.07 12.54 -0.76
CA ARG A 152 -11.63 12.21 -2.07
C ARG A 152 -13.13 12.43 -2.10
N ASN A 153 -13.63 12.70 -3.28
CA ASN A 153 -15.04 12.71 -3.60
C ASN A 153 -15.32 11.73 -4.74
N LYS A 154 -16.54 11.19 -4.79
CA LYS A 154 -16.99 10.31 -5.87
C LYS A 154 -18.15 11.00 -6.60
N ILE A 155 -17.95 11.38 -7.86
CA ILE A 155 -18.94 12.02 -8.70
C ILE A 155 -19.14 11.13 -9.93
N ASN A 156 -20.38 10.69 -10.17
CA ASN A 156 -20.70 9.80 -11.29
C ASN A 156 -19.78 8.57 -11.41
N GLY A 157 -19.52 7.92 -10.27
CA GLY A 157 -18.66 6.73 -10.20
C GLY A 157 -17.15 7.01 -10.21
N ARG A 158 -16.71 8.25 -10.47
CA ARG A 158 -15.29 8.64 -10.55
C ARG A 158 -14.81 9.27 -9.25
N ARG A 159 -13.56 8.99 -8.90
CA ARG A 159 -12.89 9.54 -7.71
C ARG A 159 -12.10 10.79 -8.07
N PHE A 160 -12.29 11.87 -7.31
CA PHE A 160 -11.58 13.14 -7.46
C PHE A 160 -10.93 13.50 -6.12
N LEU A 161 -9.75 14.12 -6.18
CA LEU A 161 -9.12 14.73 -5.01
C LEU A 161 -9.86 16.02 -4.65
N GLU A 162 -10.15 16.20 -3.36
CA GLU A 162 -10.81 17.39 -2.83
C GLU A 162 -9.83 18.19 -1.97
N GLY A 163 -9.73 19.48 -2.24
CA GLY A 163 -9.02 20.40 -1.36
C GLY A 163 -9.76 20.56 -0.03
N TYR A 164 -9.02 20.84 1.04
CA TYR A 164 -9.58 21.13 2.36
C TYR A 164 -8.68 22.08 3.16
N ASN A 165 -9.26 22.76 4.13
CA ASN A 165 -8.50 23.50 5.13
C ASN A 165 -8.18 22.57 6.29
N ASP A 166 -6.97 22.70 6.84
CA ASP A 166 -6.59 21.94 8.02
C ASP A 166 -7.44 22.35 9.24
N ASN A 167 -7.76 21.35 10.03
CA ASN A 167 -8.39 21.49 11.34
C ASN A 167 -7.60 20.66 12.36
N LYS A 168 -8.00 20.72 13.62
CA LYS A 168 -7.34 20.03 14.72
C LYS A 168 -7.17 18.52 14.44
N ASP A 169 -8.20 17.87 13.88
CA ASP A 169 -8.17 16.43 13.63
C ASP A 169 -7.20 16.08 12.49
N THR A 170 -7.24 16.83 11.37
CA THR A 170 -6.32 16.61 10.24
C THR A 170 -4.86 16.83 10.63
N GLU A 171 -4.58 17.78 11.52
CA GLU A 171 -3.25 18.02 12.06
C GLU A 171 -2.79 16.87 12.97
N ILE A 172 -3.67 16.37 13.85
CA ILE A 172 -3.40 15.21 14.70
C ILE A 172 -3.11 13.98 13.84
N TRP A 173 -3.97 13.66 12.88
CA TRP A 173 -3.79 12.49 11.99
C TRP A 173 -2.51 12.57 11.16
N ARG A 174 -2.15 13.78 10.67
CA ARG A 174 -0.89 13.97 9.94
C ARG A 174 0.32 13.74 10.83
N ASN A 175 0.29 14.25 12.05
CA ASN A 175 1.37 14.05 13.01
C ASN A 175 1.48 12.58 13.44
N ASN A 176 0.36 11.88 13.62
CA ASN A 176 0.33 10.47 13.93
C ASN A 176 0.92 9.64 12.78
N LEU A 177 0.48 9.90 11.53
CA LEU A 177 1.04 9.25 10.36
C LEU A 177 2.54 9.53 10.17
N ARG A 178 3.00 10.75 10.47
CA ARG A 178 4.44 11.05 10.43
C ARG A 178 5.22 10.17 11.41
N LYS A 179 4.71 9.94 12.62
CA LYS A 179 5.33 9.03 13.61
C LYS A 179 5.34 7.59 13.12
N ILE A 180 4.21 7.10 12.63
CA ILE A 180 4.05 5.74 12.09
C ILE A 180 5.01 5.53 10.90
N ASN A 181 4.98 6.42 9.91
CA ASN A 181 5.84 6.35 8.73
C ASN A 181 7.33 6.49 9.09
N SER A 182 7.66 7.30 10.08
CA SER A 182 9.03 7.39 10.61
C SER A 182 9.47 6.08 11.26
N CYS A 183 8.59 5.39 12.00
CA CYS A 183 8.86 4.05 12.50
C CYS A 183 9.13 3.09 11.34
N PHE A 184 8.24 2.98 10.37
CA PHE A 184 8.38 2.07 9.24
C PHE A 184 9.65 2.33 8.40
N SER A 185 10.07 3.59 8.28
CA SER A 185 11.28 3.96 7.53
C SER A 185 12.58 3.50 8.18
N ARG A 186 12.58 3.20 9.48
CA ARG A 186 13.75 2.73 10.22
C ARG A 186 13.93 1.20 10.15
N HIS A 187 12.93 0.50 9.63
CA HIS A 187 12.95 -0.96 9.52
C HIS A 187 13.08 -1.41 8.07
N ILE A 188 13.78 -2.51 7.85
CA ILE A 188 13.72 -3.19 6.57
C ILE A 188 12.45 -4.06 6.54
N ILE A 189 11.49 -3.66 5.71
CA ILE A 189 10.30 -4.43 5.42
C ILE A 189 10.52 -5.02 4.04
N ASP A 190 10.57 -6.34 3.94
CA ASP A 190 10.95 -7.05 2.72
C ASP A 190 10.11 -8.33 2.57
N ILE A 191 10.29 -9.06 1.48
CA ILE A 191 9.64 -10.34 1.21
C ILE A 191 10.69 -11.41 0.94
N TYR A 192 10.67 -12.47 1.73
CA TYR A 192 11.61 -13.58 1.65
C TYR A 192 11.11 -14.63 0.66
N LEU A 193 11.42 -14.41 -0.60
CA LEU A 193 11.21 -15.32 -1.71
C LEU A 193 12.55 -15.52 -2.44
N ASN A 194 12.74 -16.66 -3.06
CA ASN A 194 13.86 -16.81 -3.96
C ASN A 194 13.68 -15.92 -5.20
N ASP A 195 14.75 -15.70 -5.96
CA ASP A 195 14.75 -14.75 -7.07
C ASP A 195 13.76 -15.12 -8.17
N GLU A 196 13.56 -16.42 -8.42
CA GLU A 196 12.61 -16.94 -9.40
C GLU A 196 11.18 -16.78 -8.92
N GLU A 197 10.88 -17.16 -7.68
CA GLU A 197 9.54 -16.98 -7.08
C GLU A 197 9.13 -15.52 -7.03
N PHE A 198 10.06 -14.63 -6.68
CA PHE A 198 9.78 -13.19 -6.66
C PHE A 198 9.55 -12.64 -8.06
N ALA A 199 10.32 -13.08 -9.05
CA ALA A 199 10.12 -12.68 -10.43
C ALA A 199 8.76 -13.15 -10.96
N ASN A 200 8.40 -14.41 -10.71
CA ASN A 200 7.10 -14.97 -11.11
C ASN A 200 5.93 -14.22 -10.48
N LEU A 201 6.02 -13.88 -9.18
CA LEU A 201 5.00 -13.07 -8.49
C LEU A 201 4.89 -11.67 -9.13
N GLN A 202 6.01 -11.04 -9.46
CA GLN A 202 6.00 -9.73 -10.12
C GLN A 202 5.40 -9.79 -11.52
N ASP A 203 5.67 -10.87 -12.29
CA ASP A 203 5.08 -11.11 -13.60
C ASP A 203 3.57 -11.31 -13.52
N GLU A 204 3.09 -12.11 -12.57
CA GLU A 204 1.65 -12.31 -12.31
C GLU A 204 0.94 -10.98 -12.00
N LEU A 205 1.51 -10.19 -11.08
CA LEU A 205 0.94 -8.89 -10.70
C LEU A 205 0.97 -7.87 -11.85
N LEU A 206 1.98 -7.91 -12.72
CA LEU A 206 2.05 -7.02 -13.88
C LEU A 206 0.97 -7.33 -14.91
N LEU A 207 0.57 -8.58 -15.03
CA LEU A 207 -0.49 -9.03 -15.95
C LEU A 207 -1.89 -8.82 -15.38
N ASP A 208 -2.02 -8.68 -14.08
CA ASP A 208 -3.28 -8.42 -13.40
C ASP A 208 -3.68 -6.94 -13.57
N ASN A 209 -4.93 -6.68 -13.99
CA ASN A 209 -5.43 -5.32 -14.16
C ASN A 209 -5.83 -4.65 -12.83
N ASP A 210 -6.02 -5.43 -11.77
CA ASP A 210 -6.52 -4.98 -10.48
C ASP A 210 -5.37 -4.77 -9.45
N ASN A 211 -4.19 -5.35 -9.70
CA ASN A 211 -3.03 -5.27 -8.84
C ASN A 211 -1.84 -4.59 -9.54
N GLU A 212 -0.89 -4.13 -8.75
CA GLU A 212 0.35 -3.53 -9.23
C GLU A 212 1.54 -4.35 -8.73
N PRO A 213 2.64 -4.45 -9.49
CA PRO A 213 3.88 -5.07 -9.03
C PRO A 213 4.35 -4.46 -7.69
N ILE A 214 5.01 -5.27 -6.88
CA ILE A 214 5.46 -4.89 -5.54
C ILE A 214 6.64 -3.91 -5.64
N ASP A 215 6.40 -2.64 -5.33
CA ASP A 215 7.45 -1.61 -5.19
C ASP A 215 7.88 -1.53 -3.72
N LEU A 216 8.94 -2.22 -3.35
CA LEU A 216 9.49 -2.27 -1.99
C LEU A 216 9.89 -0.90 -1.42
N THR A 217 9.95 0.16 -2.24
CA THR A 217 10.19 1.54 -1.78
C THR A 217 8.95 2.18 -1.15
N GLN A 218 7.76 1.64 -1.42
CA GLN A 218 6.49 2.20 -0.94
C GLN A 218 6.21 1.79 0.51
N LYS A 219 6.86 2.45 1.44
CA LYS A 219 6.70 2.24 2.90
C LYS A 219 5.92 3.37 3.57
N LEU A 220 5.49 4.38 2.82
CA LEU A 220 4.83 5.56 3.36
C LEU A 220 3.32 5.43 3.24
N LEU A 221 2.66 5.18 4.38
CA LEU A 221 1.22 5.14 4.44
C LEU A 221 0.60 6.53 4.26
N VAL A 222 -0.55 6.54 3.60
CA VAL A 222 -1.47 7.68 3.52
C VAL A 222 -2.82 7.28 4.08
N ARG A 223 -3.56 8.22 4.65
CA ARG A 223 -4.94 8.00 5.12
C ARG A 223 -5.91 8.64 4.14
N ILE A 224 -6.84 7.85 3.58
CA ILE A 224 -7.73 8.29 2.49
C ILE A 224 -9.16 8.32 2.98
N PHE A 225 -9.73 9.52 3.04
CA PHE A 225 -11.12 9.78 3.34
C PHE A 225 -11.93 9.89 2.05
N THR A 226 -13.22 9.55 2.10
CA THR A 226 -14.10 9.48 0.93
C THR A 226 -15.35 10.34 1.10
N ASN A 227 -16.16 10.48 0.04
CA ASN A 227 -17.43 11.19 0.07
C ASN A 227 -17.33 12.64 0.58
N LYS A 228 -16.18 13.29 0.34
CA LYS A 228 -15.91 14.65 0.80
C LYS A 228 -16.10 14.84 2.33
N SER A 229 -15.93 13.77 3.11
CA SER A 229 -16.16 13.74 4.55
C SER A 229 -15.00 13.07 5.28
N PHE A 230 -14.53 13.69 6.35
CA PHE A 230 -13.55 13.13 7.28
C PHE A 230 -14.14 12.10 8.26
N GLU A 231 -15.41 11.78 8.13
CA GLU A 231 -16.09 10.71 8.86
C GLU A 231 -16.42 9.51 7.96
N SER A 232 -15.86 9.47 6.75
CA SER A 232 -16.15 8.47 5.73
C SER A 232 -14.86 7.91 5.15
N GLY A 233 -14.65 6.59 5.21
CA GLY A 233 -13.41 5.94 4.82
C GLY A 233 -12.31 6.14 5.85
N GLY A 234 -11.18 6.73 5.49
CA GLY A 234 -10.08 7.02 6.42
C GLY A 234 -9.12 5.85 6.65
N ARG A 235 -9.23 4.77 5.87
CA ARG A 235 -8.27 3.64 5.91
C ARG A 235 -6.89 4.04 5.40
N PHE A 236 -5.90 3.22 5.72
CA PHE A 236 -4.50 3.42 5.39
C PHE A 236 -4.14 2.68 4.10
N TYR A 237 -3.37 3.33 3.24
CA TYR A 237 -3.03 2.83 1.91
C TYR A 237 -1.57 3.14 1.56
N ARG A 238 -1.07 2.53 0.48
CA ARG A 238 0.25 2.70 -0.13
C ARG A 238 1.40 1.96 0.55
N GLY A 239 1.16 1.14 1.54
CA GLY A 239 2.17 0.18 1.97
C GLY A 239 2.26 -0.94 0.94
N TRP A 240 3.46 -1.23 0.40
CA TRP A 240 3.63 -2.26 -0.63
C TRP A 240 3.11 -3.64 -0.19
N TRP A 241 3.17 -3.96 1.10
CA TRP A 241 2.68 -5.22 1.67
C TRP A 241 1.16 -5.40 1.51
N GLN A 242 0.43 -4.32 1.29
CA GLN A 242 -1.02 -4.36 1.04
C GLN A 242 -1.37 -4.92 -0.35
N ASN A 243 -0.42 -4.89 -1.29
CA ASN A 243 -0.57 -5.43 -2.64
C ASN A 243 -0.12 -6.89 -2.75
N VAL A 244 0.46 -7.45 -1.67
CA VAL A 244 0.92 -8.84 -1.64
C VAL A 244 -0.30 -9.77 -1.58
N PRO A 245 -0.46 -10.72 -2.52
CA PRO A 245 -1.52 -11.71 -2.46
C PRO A 245 -1.47 -12.50 -1.14
N LYS A 246 -2.64 -12.92 -0.66
CA LYS A 246 -2.78 -13.54 0.66
C LYS A 246 -1.80 -14.69 0.90
N ASP A 247 -1.63 -15.55 -0.10
CA ASP A 247 -0.79 -16.74 -0.02
C ASP A 247 0.71 -16.43 0.14
N TYR A 248 1.13 -15.22 -0.27
CA TYR A 248 2.52 -14.76 -0.19
C TYR A 248 2.81 -13.90 1.05
N ARG A 249 1.81 -13.45 1.81
CA ARG A 249 2.01 -12.57 2.97
C ARG A 249 2.83 -13.20 4.08
N GLN A 250 2.79 -14.52 4.21
CA GLN A 250 3.60 -15.27 5.16
C GLN A 250 5.12 -15.13 4.95
N TYR A 251 5.54 -14.67 3.76
CA TYR A 251 6.94 -14.44 3.41
C TYR A 251 7.40 -13.00 3.68
N ILE A 252 6.49 -12.11 4.10
CA ILE A 252 6.87 -10.76 4.50
C ILE A 252 7.74 -10.86 5.73
N THR A 253 8.88 -10.15 5.70
CA THR A 253 9.83 -10.07 6.81
C THR A 253 9.98 -8.64 7.30
N ILE A 254 10.28 -8.49 8.57
CA ILE A 254 10.65 -7.23 9.18
C ILE A 254 12.01 -7.42 9.85
N ASP A 255 13.01 -6.66 9.41
CA ASP A 255 14.41 -6.77 9.88
C ASP A 255 14.97 -8.19 9.72
N GLY A 256 14.63 -8.84 8.60
CA GLY A 256 15.03 -10.21 8.30
C GLY A 256 14.36 -11.29 9.15
N LYS A 257 13.37 -10.92 9.97
CA LYS A 257 12.65 -11.86 10.84
C LYS A 257 11.25 -12.17 10.28
N ASN A 258 10.79 -13.40 10.54
CA ASN A 258 9.46 -13.86 10.18
C ASN A 258 8.38 -13.00 10.81
N THR A 259 7.26 -12.94 10.14
CA THR A 259 6.08 -12.22 10.60
C THR A 259 4.88 -13.15 10.81
N ARG A 260 3.88 -12.62 11.51
CA ARG A 260 2.56 -13.22 11.65
C ARG A 260 1.51 -12.17 11.32
N GLU A 261 0.38 -12.62 10.80
CA GLU A 261 -0.78 -11.79 10.50
C GLU A 261 -1.91 -12.14 11.48
N PHE A 262 -2.52 -11.12 12.08
CA PHE A 262 -3.73 -11.24 12.89
C PHE A 262 -4.82 -10.37 12.29
N ASP A 263 -6.04 -10.92 12.22
CA ASP A 263 -7.21 -10.30 11.61
C ASP A 263 -8.34 -10.17 12.63
N PHE A 264 -9.13 -9.10 12.49
CA PHE A 264 -10.38 -8.99 13.21
C PHE A 264 -11.43 -9.92 12.61
N SER A 265 -11.94 -10.82 13.41
CA SER A 265 -13.04 -11.69 13.01
C SER A 265 -14.34 -10.91 12.99
N GLN A 266 -15.07 -10.95 11.88
CA GLN A 266 -16.40 -10.35 11.76
C GLN A 266 -16.45 -8.85 12.16
N LEU A 267 -15.42 -8.07 11.81
CA LEU A 267 -15.31 -6.68 12.28
C LEU A 267 -16.54 -5.84 11.96
N ASN A 268 -17.07 -5.89 10.73
CA ASN A 268 -18.23 -5.08 10.33
C ASN A 268 -19.52 -5.42 11.09
N PRO A 269 -19.93 -6.70 11.25
CA PRO A 269 -21.05 -7.04 12.13
C PRO A 269 -20.84 -6.55 13.57
N ASN A 270 -19.69 -6.85 14.17
CA ASN A 270 -19.39 -6.41 15.54
C ASN A 270 -19.52 -4.89 15.67
N MET A 271 -18.87 -4.11 14.79
CA MET A 271 -18.94 -2.65 14.83
C MET A 271 -20.35 -2.09 14.66
N VAL A 272 -21.17 -2.68 13.76
CA VAL A 272 -22.53 -2.15 13.55
C VAL A 272 -23.42 -2.46 14.73
N TYR A 273 -23.33 -3.64 15.32
CA TYR A 273 -24.11 -4.00 16.49
C TYR A 273 -23.70 -3.17 17.71
N ASP A 274 -22.40 -3.07 18.02
CA ASP A 274 -21.90 -2.28 19.14
C ASP A 274 -22.22 -0.79 19.02
N ARG A 275 -22.09 -0.23 17.82
CA ARG A 275 -22.34 1.20 17.61
C ARG A 275 -23.80 1.61 17.87
N TYR A 276 -24.73 0.70 17.62
CA TYR A 276 -26.14 0.95 17.81
C TYR A 276 -26.71 0.26 19.07
N ASN A 277 -25.82 -0.24 19.96
CA ASN A 277 -26.15 -0.88 21.22
C ASN A 277 -27.07 -2.11 21.07
N TYR A 278 -26.82 -2.91 20.05
CA TYR A 278 -27.45 -4.22 19.90
C TYR A 278 -26.48 -5.33 20.28
N GLU A 279 -27.00 -6.46 20.74
CA GLU A 279 -26.22 -7.67 21.02
C GLU A 279 -26.09 -8.52 19.75
N LEU A 280 -24.87 -8.82 19.31
CA LEU A 280 -24.62 -9.73 18.18
C LEU A 280 -24.78 -11.19 18.60
N GLY A 281 -24.46 -11.51 19.86
CA GLY A 281 -24.38 -12.88 20.36
C GLY A 281 -23.02 -13.52 20.10
N SER A 282 -22.87 -14.79 20.50
CA SER A 282 -21.59 -15.53 20.38
C SER A 282 -21.42 -16.27 19.06
N GLU A 283 -22.48 -16.41 18.27
CA GLU A 283 -22.42 -17.09 16.96
C GLU A 283 -21.80 -16.19 15.89
N ASP A 284 -21.13 -16.81 14.90
CA ASP A 284 -20.64 -16.08 13.74
C ASP A 284 -21.82 -15.43 13.00
N ALA A 285 -21.73 -14.12 12.79
CA ALA A 285 -22.80 -13.33 12.19
C ALA A 285 -23.17 -13.79 10.78
N TYR A 286 -22.20 -14.30 10.03
CA TYR A 286 -22.42 -14.76 8.66
C TYR A 286 -22.92 -16.21 8.65
N ASP A 287 -22.47 -17.05 9.60
CA ASP A 287 -22.87 -18.45 9.68
C ASP A 287 -24.32 -18.63 10.13
N ARG A 288 -24.89 -17.69 10.90
CA ARG A 288 -26.32 -17.72 11.23
C ARG A 288 -27.25 -17.56 10.03
N VAL A 289 -26.70 -17.08 8.92
CA VAL A 289 -27.41 -17.03 7.65
C VAL A 289 -27.10 -18.30 6.87
N LEU A 290 -28.08 -19.02 6.36
CA LEU A 290 -27.95 -20.29 5.62
C LEU A 290 -27.27 -21.41 6.41
N ASP A 291 -27.45 -21.46 7.74
CA ASP A 291 -26.92 -22.52 8.62
C ASP A 291 -25.39 -22.75 8.44
N GLY A 292 -24.63 -21.68 8.29
CA GLY A 292 -23.17 -21.70 8.11
C GLY A 292 -22.68 -22.09 6.73
N GLN A 293 -23.60 -22.33 5.79
CA GLN A 293 -23.22 -22.61 4.40
C GLN A 293 -22.91 -21.32 3.64
N HIS A 294 -21.92 -21.40 2.72
CA HIS A 294 -21.56 -20.29 1.84
C HIS A 294 -21.20 -18.97 2.59
N ARG A 295 -20.53 -19.09 3.72
CA ARG A 295 -20.16 -17.98 4.61
C ARG A 295 -19.55 -16.78 3.88
N ASP A 296 -18.63 -17.03 2.95
CA ASP A 296 -17.95 -15.95 2.23
C ASP A 296 -18.89 -15.17 1.29
N VAL A 297 -19.84 -15.85 0.67
CA VAL A 297 -20.87 -15.22 -0.17
C VAL A 297 -21.81 -14.38 0.70
N VAL A 298 -22.21 -14.91 1.86
CA VAL A 298 -23.02 -14.16 2.85
C VAL A 298 -22.25 -12.92 3.33
N LYS A 299 -20.97 -13.04 3.68
CA LYS A 299 -20.09 -11.92 4.07
C LYS A 299 -20.04 -10.84 3.00
N GLN A 300 -19.86 -11.21 1.73
CA GLN A 300 -19.85 -10.27 0.62
C GLN A 300 -21.20 -9.57 0.46
N ALA A 301 -22.31 -10.32 0.51
CA ALA A 301 -23.66 -9.79 0.40
C ALA A 301 -24.01 -8.83 1.56
N PHE A 302 -23.71 -9.22 2.80
CA PHE A 302 -23.91 -8.41 4.00
C PHE A 302 -23.16 -7.07 3.91
N ASN A 303 -21.88 -7.12 3.54
CA ASN A 303 -21.07 -5.92 3.38
C ASN A 303 -21.56 -5.03 2.23
N ALA A 304 -21.99 -5.61 1.11
CA ALA A 304 -22.58 -4.86 0.00
C ALA A 304 -23.85 -4.13 0.43
N MET A 305 -24.71 -4.77 1.26
CA MET A 305 -25.92 -4.14 1.79
C MET A 305 -25.62 -2.99 2.77
N LEU A 306 -24.54 -3.08 3.57
CA LEU A 306 -24.10 -1.98 4.45
C LEU A 306 -23.48 -0.81 3.67
N GLN A 307 -22.79 -1.09 2.57
CA GLN A 307 -22.16 -0.06 1.73
C GLN A 307 -23.16 0.69 0.85
N ALA A 308 -24.23 0.04 0.45
CA ALA A 308 -25.21 0.62 -0.47
C ALA A 308 -26.02 1.75 0.20
N GLU A 309 -26.19 2.87 -0.49
CA GLU A 309 -27.03 4.00 -0.06
C GLU A 309 -28.51 3.82 -0.43
N LYS A 310 -28.82 2.83 -1.24
CA LYS A 310 -30.18 2.49 -1.73
C LYS A 310 -30.27 0.97 -1.91
N PRO A 311 -31.50 0.41 -1.83
CA PRO A 311 -31.70 -1.01 -2.12
C PRO A 311 -31.14 -1.40 -3.49
N LEU A 312 -30.30 -2.45 -3.51
CA LEU A 312 -29.70 -2.97 -4.72
C LEU A 312 -30.71 -3.86 -5.46
N ASN A 313 -31.09 -3.48 -6.68
CA ASN A 313 -31.96 -4.27 -7.53
C ASN A 313 -31.27 -5.49 -8.13
N HIS A 314 -29.97 -5.37 -8.37
CA HIS A 314 -29.11 -6.44 -8.90
C HIS A 314 -27.98 -6.73 -7.91
N LYS A 315 -27.50 -7.98 -7.92
CA LYS A 315 -26.32 -8.35 -7.14
C LYS A 315 -25.08 -7.62 -7.66
N PRO A 316 -24.13 -7.23 -6.81
CA PRO A 316 -22.80 -6.84 -7.25
C PRO A 316 -22.14 -7.94 -8.07
N ASN A 317 -21.29 -7.56 -9.03
CA ASN A 317 -20.67 -8.51 -9.97
C ASN A 317 -19.75 -9.52 -9.26
N GLU A 318 -19.16 -9.09 -8.15
CA GLU A 318 -18.22 -9.89 -7.35
C GLU A 318 -18.91 -11.02 -6.58
N ILE A 319 -20.25 -10.95 -6.39
CA ILE A 319 -21.00 -11.96 -5.62
C ILE A 319 -21.45 -13.09 -6.54
N ASN A 320 -20.93 -14.27 -6.29
CA ASN A 320 -21.37 -15.49 -7.00
C ASN A 320 -22.50 -16.18 -6.21
N LEU A 321 -23.72 -16.19 -6.75
CA LEU A 321 -24.88 -16.86 -6.14
C LEU A 321 -25.19 -18.21 -6.78
N ASP A 322 -24.50 -18.61 -7.83
CA ASP A 322 -24.79 -19.83 -8.59
C ASP A 322 -24.62 -21.10 -7.71
N GLU A 323 -23.61 -21.10 -6.84
CA GLU A 323 -23.34 -22.20 -5.91
C GLU A 323 -24.30 -22.22 -4.70
N VAL A 324 -24.91 -21.06 -4.41
CA VAL A 324 -25.84 -20.90 -3.28
C VAL A 324 -27.24 -21.37 -3.65
N GLY A 325 -27.59 -21.29 -4.94
CA GLY A 325 -28.93 -21.63 -5.44
C GLY A 325 -30.03 -20.64 -5.05
N LEU A 326 -29.67 -19.44 -4.58
CA LEU A 326 -30.60 -18.37 -4.21
C LEU A 326 -30.57 -17.21 -5.18
N SER A 327 -31.70 -16.59 -5.42
CA SER A 327 -31.76 -15.29 -6.08
C SER A 327 -31.19 -14.18 -5.17
N TRP A 328 -30.77 -13.06 -5.76
CA TRP A 328 -30.33 -11.90 -4.99
C TRP A 328 -31.40 -11.37 -4.01
N LYS A 329 -32.68 -11.50 -4.38
CA LYS A 329 -33.78 -11.12 -3.50
C LYS A 329 -33.84 -12.01 -2.26
N GLU A 330 -33.79 -13.34 -2.45
CA GLU A 330 -33.82 -14.31 -1.35
C GLU A 330 -32.61 -14.17 -0.42
N MET A 331 -31.40 -13.94 -0.97
CA MET A 331 -30.21 -13.67 -0.17
C MET A 331 -30.37 -12.44 0.73
N LYS A 332 -30.89 -11.33 0.20
CA LYS A 332 -31.15 -10.12 0.99
C LYS A 332 -32.20 -10.38 2.10
N GLU A 333 -33.28 -11.08 1.77
CA GLU A 333 -34.32 -11.45 2.74
C GLU A 333 -33.77 -12.35 3.86
N ALA A 334 -32.95 -13.34 3.51
CA ALA A 334 -32.30 -14.21 4.50
C ALA A 334 -31.35 -13.41 5.43
N ILE A 335 -30.54 -12.50 4.90
CA ILE A 335 -29.67 -11.63 5.71
C ILE A 335 -30.50 -10.75 6.64
N ILE A 336 -31.54 -10.09 6.15
CA ILE A 336 -32.39 -9.19 6.94
C ILE A 336 -33.10 -9.96 8.06
N GLU A 337 -33.64 -11.15 7.78
CA GLU A 337 -34.33 -11.99 8.76
C GLU A 337 -33.42 -12.39 9.92
N ASN A 338 -32.17 -12.76 9.61
CA ASN A 338 -31.20 -13.17 10.61
C ASN A 338 -30.51 -11.98 11.33
N HIS A 339 -30.69 -10.76 10.82
CA HIS A 339 -30.14 -9.52 11.37
C HIS A 339 -31.22 -8.46 11.65
N LYS A 340 -32.39 -8.85 12.09
CA LYS A 340 -33.52 -7.96 12.41
C LYS A 340 -33.15 -6.73 13.25
N PRO A 341 -32.31 -6.82 14.30
CA PRO A 341 -31.96 -5.64 15.09
C PRO A 341 -31.35 -4.50 14.29
N ILE A 342 -30.65 -4.81 13.21
CA ILE A 342 -29.94 -3.83 12.36
C ILE A 342 -30.58 -3.65 10.98
N GLN A 343 -31.77 -4.22 10.73
CA GLN A 343 -32.40 -4.21 9.41
C GLN A 343 -32.54 -2.80 8.80
N ASP A 344 -32.82 -1.79 9.61
CA ASP A 344 -32.99 -0.41 9.19
C ASP A 344 -31.68 0.30 8.80
N LEU A 345 -30.54 -0.34 9.06
CA LEU A 345 -29.22 0.17 8.74
C LEU A 345 -28.72 -0.31 7.37
N PHE A 346 -29.29 -1.39 6.84
CA PHE A 346 -28.98 -1.82 5.49
C PHE A 346 -29.45 -0.77 4.46
N PHE A 347 -28.67 -0.61 3.41
CA PHE A 347 -28.92 0.35 2.33
C PHE A 347 -28.96 1.82 2.79
N LYS A 348 -28.22 2.15 3.85
CA LYS A 348 -28.04 3.52 4.36
C LYS A 348 -26.63 4.06 4.14
N GLY A 349 -25.75 3.30 3.45
CA GLY A 349 -24.38 3.71 3.18
C GLY A 349 -23.47 3.81 4.40
N ILE A 350 -23.84 3.09 5.49
CA ILE A 350 -23.08 3.15 6.75
C ILE A 350 -21.69 2.51 6.66
N GLY A 351 -21.44 1.68 5.64
CA GLY A 351 -20.16 0.98 5.47
C GLY A 351 -18.95 1.93 5.43
N ASN A 352 -19.09 3.11 4.81
CA ASN A 352 -18.02 4.11 4.82
C ASN A 352 -17.78 4.71 6.22
N ARG A 353 -18.82 4.80 7.06
CA ARG A 353 -18.67 5.20 8.46
C ARG A 353 -17.98 4.11 9.27
N LEU A 354 -18.33 2.84 9.03
CA LEU A 354 -17.63 1.71 9.67
C LEU A 354 -16.16 1.66 9.27
N GLN A 355 -15.82 1.97 8.01
CA GLN A 355 -14.41 2.11 7.61
C GLN A 355 -13.68 3.24 8.35
N PHE A 356 -14.36 4.31 8.71
CA PHE A 356 -13.77 5.35 9.55
C PHE A 356 -13.52 4.84 10.97
N GLU A 357 -14.47 4.12 11.57
CA GLU A 357 -14.30 3.52 12.90
C GLU A 357 -13.12 2.52 12.92
N ASP A 358 -13.09 1.61 11.96
CA ASP A 358 -12.00 0.67 11.72
C ASP A 358 -10.65 1.39 11.60
N SER A 359 -10.58 2.45 10.80
CA SER A 359 -9.35 3.22 10.65
C SER A 359 -8.88 3.92 11.94
N CYS A 360 -9.79 4.27 12.83
CA CYS A 360 -9.43 4.82 14.14
C CYS A 360 -8.85 3.74 15.07
N ILE A 361 -9.38 2.53 15.01
CA ILE A 361 -8.83 1.36 15.70
C ILE A 361 -7.42 1.06 15.17
N ALA A 362 -7.27 1.01 13.85
CA ALA A 362 -5.99 0.77 13.20
C ALA A 362 -4.93 1.83 13.55
N GLU A 363 -5.30 3.10 13.60
CA GLU A 363 -4.40 4.17 14.04
C GLU A 363 -3.91 3.96 15.48
N ASN A 364 -4.81 3.59 16.38
CA ASN A 364 -4.47 3.33 17.79
C ASN A 364 -3.46 2.18 17.91
N ILE A 365 -3.71 1.05 17.24
CA ILE A 365 -2.82 -0.12 17.23
C ILE A 365 -1.43 0.28 16.70
N MET A 366 -1.37 0.91 15.52
CA MET A 366 -0.10 1.32 14.94
C MET A 366 0.69 2.30 15.84
N LEU A 367 0.01 3.25 16.49
CA LEU A 367 0.65 4.21 17.40
C LEU A 367 1.20 3.54 18.65
N GLN A 368 0.47 2.57 19.21
CA GLN A 368 0.94 1.79 20.35
C GLN A 368 2.29 1.13 20.03
N PHE A 369 2.37 0.39 18.92
CA PHE A 369 3.60 -0.30 18.53
C PHE A 369 4.70 0.65 18.04
N THR A 370 4.33 1.77 17.38
CA THR A 370 5.29 2.83 17.03
C THR A 370 6.01 3.37 18.25
N SER A 371 5.37 3.44 19.41
CA SER A 371 6.00 3.90 20.66
C SER A 371 7.12 2.99 21.16
N TYR A 372 7.09 1.71 20.79
CA TYR A 372 8.12 0.70 21.04
C TYR A 372 9.10 0.53 19.87
N ASN A 373 9.00 1.39 18.85
CA ASN A 373 9.74 1.25 17.59
C ASN A 373 9.52 -0.11 16.92
N ALA A 374 8.30 -0.63 16.97
CA ALA A 374 7.88 -1.89 16.35
C ALA A 374 6.85 -1.61 15.25
N PRO A 375 7.12 -1.89 13.97
CA PRO A 375 6.17 -1.64 12.91
C PRO A 375 5.05 -2.71 12.92
N ALA A 376 3.80 -2.26 13.10
CA ALA A 376 2.61 -3.06 12.86
C ALA A 376 2.04 -2.68 11.48
N LEU A 377 2.18 -3.55 10.50
CA LEU A 377 1.83 -3.28 9.10
C LEU A 377 0.34 -3.53 8.87
N PRO A 378 -0.48 -2.51 8.56
CA PRO A 378 -1.90 -2.69 8.36
C PRO A 378 -2.22 -3.26 6.98
N ILE A 379 -3.11 -4.24 6.93
CA ILE A 379 -3.80 -4.69 5.71
C ILE A 379 -5.30 -4.63 5.99
N HIS A 380 -5.90 -3.46 5.76
CA HIS A 380 -7.29 -3.16 6.12
C HIS A 380 -7.56 -3.36 7.61
N ASP A 381 -8.20 -4.46 7.99
CA ASP A 381 -8.57 -4.89 9.33
C ASP A 381 -7.59 -5.93 9.93
N SER A 382 -6.55 -6.33 9.18
CA SER A 382 -5.48 -7.20 9.70
C SER A 382 -4.16 -6.45 9.89
N PHE A 383 -3.26 -7.05 10.68
CA PHE A 383 -1.93 -6.50 10.96
C PHE A 383 -0.87 -7.58 10.85
N ILE A 384 0.21 -7.25 10.15
CA ILE A 384 1.41 -8.07 10.09
C ILE A 384 2.45 -7.47 11.02
N MET A 385 3.02 -8.31 11.88
CA MET A 385 4.06 -7.93 12.82
C MET A 385 5.13 -9.00 12.93
N HIS A 386 6.37 -8.62 13.21
CA HIS A 386 7.42 -9.61 13.31
C HIS A 386 7.34 -10.42 14.60
N HIS A 387 7.74 -11.69 14.49
CA HIS A 387 7.61 -12.70 15.51
C HIS A 387 8.43 -12.47 16.81
N GLY A 388 9.49 -11.70 16.76
CA GLY A 388 10.49 -11.61 17.85
C GLY A 388 10.21 -10.57 18.94
N TYR A 389 9.07 -9.83 18.88
CA TYR A 389 8.68 -8.89 19.93
C TYR A 389 7.70 -9.51 20.93
N SER A 390 7.89 -10.76 21.36
CA SER A 390 6.97 -11.50 22.25
C SER A 390 5.50 -11.38 21.81
N ALA A 391 5.32 -11.25 20.57
CA ALA A 391 4.21 -10.56 19.96
C ALA A 391 2.93 -11.38 19.92
N TYR A 392 2.97 -12.61 20.41
CA TYR A 392 1.81 -13.48 20.27
C TYR A 392 0.58 -12.91 20.93
N ASP A 393 0.72 -12.53 22.19
CA ASP A 393 -0.39 -12.03 22.97
C ASP A 393 -0.50 -10.51 22.90
N GLU A 394 0.62 -9.80 22.67
CA GLU A 394 0.63 -8.33 22.66
C GLU A 394 -0.12 -7.72 21.49
N LEU A 395 0.02 -8.24 20.27
CA LEU A 395 -0.72 -7.71 19.13
C LEU A 395 -2.20 -8.03 19.25
N GLU A 396 -2.54 -9.27 19.57
CA GLU A 396 -3.92 -9.70 19.78
C GLU A 396 -4.59 -8.89 20.90
N GLU A 397 -3.90 -8.72 22.03
CA GLU A 397 -4.41 -7.92 23.16
C GLU A 397 -4.54 -6.42 22.78
N ALA A 398 -3.58 -5.86 22.04
CA ALA A 398 -3.65 -4.49 21.57
C ALA A 398 -4.83 -4.26 20.62
N MET A 399 -5.09 -5.21 19.71
CA MET A 399 -6.23 -5.19 18.82
C MET A 399 -7.54 -5.23 19.60
N ARG A 400 -7.69 -6.15 20.56
CA ARG A 400 -8.89 -6.24 21.43
C ARG A 400 -9.09 -4.97 22.24
N ARG A 401 -8.04 -4.43 22.83
CA ARG A 401 -8.08 -3.19 23.61
C ARG A 401 -8.47 -2.01 22.77
N ALA A 402 -7.88 -1.83 21.57
CA ALA A 402 -8.19 -0.73 20.68
C ALA A 402 -9.66 -0.76 20.22
N TYR A 403 -10.19 -1.95 19.94
CA TYR A 403 -11.61 -2.15 19.64
C TYR A 403 -12.50 -1.76 20.83
N HIS A 404 -12.22 -2.31 22.03
CA HIS A 404 -12.96 -2.01 23.25
C HIS A 404 -12.95 -0.50 23.58
N ASP A 405 -11.81 0.16 23.48
CA ASP A 405 -11.68 1.59 23.77
C ASP A 405 -12.53 2.43 22.82
N ARG A 406 -12.69 1.98 21.57
CA ARG A 406 -13.50 2.66 20.56
C ARG A 406 -14.98 2.52 20.79
N PHE A 407 -15.47 1.31 21.12
CA PHE A 407 -16.89 1.02 21.22
C PHE A 407 -17.40 0.94 22.67
N LYS A 408 -16.49 0.88 23.66
CA LYS A 408 -16.82 0.72 25.08
C LYS A 408 -17.75 -0.44 25.36
N SER A 409 -17.71 -1.44 24.48
CA SER A 409 -18.56 -2.62 24.55
C SER A 409 -18.02 -3.60 25.59
N GLY A 410 -18.90 -4.45 26.14
CA GLY A 410 -18.53 -5.55 27.05
C GLY A 410 -17.67 -6.65 26.43
N PHE A 411 -17.14 -6.45 25.23
CA PHE A 411 -16.37 -7.39 24.43
C PHE A 411 -14.97 -7.74 24.99
N LYS A 412 -14.65 -7.31 26.21
CA LYS A 412 -13.34 -7.60 26.85
C LYS A 412 -12.92 -9.05 26.79
N ASP A 413 -13.89 -9.97 26.81
CA ASP A 413 -13.65 -11.41 26.94
C ASP A 413 -13.88 -12.20 25.64
N ASN A 414 -14.20 -11.55 24.50
CA ASN A 414 -14.41 -12.27 23.26
C ASN A 414 -13.07 -12.64 22.61
N LYS A 415 -12.59 -13.84 22.95
CA LYS A 415 -11.37 -14.42 22.39
C LYS A 415 -11.46 -14.66 20.88
N GLU A 416 -12.65 -14.67 20.31
CA GLU A 416 -12.87 -14.90 18.88
C GLU A 416 -12.84 -13.60 18.03
N LEU A 417 -12.75 -12.42 18.67
CA LEU A 417 -12.70 -11.14 17.97
C LEU A 417 -11.45 -11.00 17.10
N VAL A 418 -10.34 -11.60 17.51
CA VAL A 418 -9.06 -11.55 16.80
C VAL A 418 -8.60 -12.98 16.55
N LYS A 419 -8.20 -13.28 15.33
CA LYS A 419 -7.70 -14.59 14.91
C LYS A 419 -6.38 -14.44 14.17
N GLU A 420 -5.48 -15.40 14.39
CA GLU A 420 -4.30 -15.53 13.56
C GLU A 420 -4.71 -16.00 12.16
N VAL A 421 -4.13 -15.35 11.14
CA VAL A 421 -4.34 -15.73 9.75
C VAL A 421 -3.39 -16.86 9.39
N ILE A 422 -3.95 -18.04 9.18
CA ILE A 422 -3.17 -19.19 8.69
C ILE A 422 -3.13 -19.11 7.17
N HIS A 423 -1.93 -19.03 6.63
CA HIS A 423 -1.71 -19.01 5.18
C HIS A 423 -1.47 -20.43 4.67
N GLU A 424 -2.25 -20.84 3.66
CA GLU A 424 -1.92 -22.03 2.88
C GLU A 424 -0.82 -21.64 1.89
N SER A 425 0.34 -22.26 2.01
CA SER A 425 1.49 -21.94 1.16
C SER A 425 1.29 -22.47 -0.25
N LYS A 426 1.35 -21.60 -1.25
CA LYS A 426 1.47 -21.98 -2.67
C LYS A 426 2.92 -22.12 -3.13
N ALA A 427 3.87 -21.57 -2.40
CA ALA A 427 5.28 -21.63 -2.77
C ALA A 427 5.81 -23.07 -2.62
N ILE A 428 6.50 -23.52 -3.65
CA ILE A 428 7.15 -24.83 -3.70
C ILE A 428 8.36 -24.78 -2.77
N GLY A 429 8.26 -25.47 -1.64
CA GLY A 429 9.34 -25.57 -0.68
C GLY A 429 9.39 -24.38 0.26
N LYS A 430 8.68 -24.48 1.40
CA LYS A 430 8.86 -23.54 2.50
C LYS A 430 10.33 -23.49 2.87
N PRO A 431 11.02 -22.34 2.71
CA PRO A 431 12.12 -22.11 3.60
C PRO A 431 11.47 -22.05 4.99
N LYS A 432 11.68 -23.08 5.80
CA LYS A 432 11.59 -22.88 7.21
C LYS A 432 12.68 -21.86 7.51
N ILE A 433 12.30 -20.58 7.62
CA ILE A 433 13.14 -19.64 8.34
C ILE A 433 13.06 -20.16 9.76
N ASN A 434 13.92 -21.10 10.08
CA ASN A 434 14.12 -21.52 11.44
C ASN A 434 14.56 -20.26 12.18
N ASP A 435 13.96 -20.02 13.33
CA ASP A 435 14.46 -19.10 14.35
C ASP A 435 15.99 -19.08 14.24
N PRO A 436 16.65 -17.90 14.01
CA PRO A 436 18.11 -17.83 13.98
C PRO A 436 18.75 -18.46 15.24
N ASN A 437 18.00 -18.62 16.33
CA ASN A 437 18.42 -19.34 17.53
C ASN A 437 18.21 -20.87 17.45
N ASN A 438 17.59 -21.39 16.39
CA ASN A 438 17.29 -22.80 16.21
C ASN A 438 17.85 -23.36 14.88
N ILE A 439 18.92 -22.80 14.40
CA ILE A 439 19.69 -23.38 13.31
C ILE A 439 20.50 -24.52 13.91
N GLU A 440 20.11 -25.76 13.63
CA GLU A 440 20.97 -26.92 13.78
C GLU A 440 22.11 -26.79 12.75
N TRP A 441 23.16 -26.12 13.15
CA TRP A 441 24.36 -25.86 12.32
C TRP A 441 25.19 -27.12 12.01
N ASP A 442 24.86 -28.21 12.69
CA ASP A 442 25.72 -29.40 12.70
C ASP A 442 25.62 -30.31 11.46
N ASN A 443 24.67 -30.05 10.53
CA ASN A 443 24.45 -30.91 9.35
C ASN A 443 24.22 -30.20 8.03
N ILE A 444 24.54 -28.91 7.90
CA ILE A 444 24.36 -28.19 6.63
C ILE A 444 25.72 -28.20 5.88
N GLU A 445 25.81 -28.98 4.81
CA GLU A 445 26.94 -28.89 3.89
C GLU A 445 27.06 -27.47 3.35
N PHE A 446 28.30 -26.92 3.40
CA PHE A 446 28.59 -25.53 3.01
C PHE A 446 28.14 -25.22 1.56
N ASP A 447 28.28 -26.20 0.68
CA ASP A 447 27.86 -26.07 -0.73
C ASP A 447 26.36 -25.88 -0.87
N HIS A 448 25.52 -26.57 -0.09
CA HIS A 448 24.09 -26.42 -0.08
C HIS A 448 23.62 -25.06 0.52
N LEU A 449 24.38 -24.52 1.45
CA LEU A 449 24.19 -23.17 1.96
C LEU A 449 24.48 -22.11 0.90
N MET A 450 25.52 -22.31 0.10
CA MET A 450 25.91 -21.39 -0.98
C MET A 450 24.90 -21.45 -2.15
N GLU A 451 24.40 -22.65 -2.50
CA GLU A 451 23.34 -22.80 -3.49
C GLU A 451 22.06 -22.08 -3.04
N LYS A 452 21.60 -22.33 -1.82
CA LYS A 452 20.43 -21.61 -1.25
C LYS A 452 20.65 -20.10 -1.18
N ARG A 453 21.85 -19.65 -0.86
CA ARG A 453 22.17 -18.23 -0.83
C ARG A 453 22.10 -17.60 -2.24
N GLN A 454 22.46 -18.35 -3.27
CA GLN A 454 22.29 -17.89 -4.66
C GLN A 454 20.81 -17.77 -5.07
N GLU A 455 19.96 -18.70 -4.65
CA GLU A 455 18.52 -18.66 -4.93
C GLU A 455 17.85 -17.41 -4.36
N TYR A 456 18.35 -16.89 -3.24
CA TYR A 456 17.84 -15.71 -2.54
C TYR A 456 18.75 -14.49 -2.70
N SER A 457 19.52 -14.39 -3.78
CA SER A 457 20.57 -13.37 -3.88
C SER A 457 20.01 -11.95 -3.75
N LYS A 458 18.92 -11.64 -4.41
CA LYS A 458 18.31 -10.30 -4.33
C LYS A 458 17.83 -9.94 -2.92
N TRP A 459 17.26 -10.89 -2.19
CA TRP A 459 16.88 -10.66 -0.80
C TRP A 459 18.10 -10.51 0.10
N ASN A 460 19.12 -11.37 -0.05
CA ASN A 460 20.36 -11.29 0.70
C ASN A 460 21.04 -9.94 0.48
N ASP A 461 21.16 -9.49 -0.78
CA ASP A 461 21.80 -8.22 -1.12
C ASP A 461 21.10 -7.05 -0.41
N ARG A 462 19.77 -6.98 -0.43
CA ARG A 462 19.01 -5.94 0.28
C ARG A 462 19.19 -6.00 1.79
N ASN A 463 19.19 -7.20 2.36
CA ASN A 463 19.35 -7.39 3.80
C ASN A 463 20.77 -7.02 4.25
N ASP A 464 21.80 -7.43 3.51
CA ASP A 464 23.21 -7.09 3.78
C ASP A 464 23.45 -5.57 3.66
N GLU A 465 22.93 -4.92 2.62
CA GLU A 465 22.97 -3.46 2.45
C GLU A 465 22.32 -2.73 3.63
N TRP A 466 21.16 -3.19 4.07
CA TRP A 466 20.46 -2.61 5.21
C TRP A 466 21.27 -2.77 6.50
N MET A 467 21.79 -3.98 6.76
CA MET A 467 22.61 -4.26 7.94
C MET A 467 23.88 -3.41 8.00
N MET A 468 24.52 -3.14 6.86
CA MET A 468 25.66 -2.23 6.79
C MET A 468 25.25 -0.79 7.07
N GLY A 469 24.08 -0.36 6.57
CA GLY A 469 23.59 1.01 6.76
C GLY A 469 23.00 1.30 8.14
N SER A 470 22.56 0.29 8.87
CA SER A 470 22.00 0.46 10.22
C SER A 470 23.09 0.63 11.30
N LYS A 471 24.36 0.34 10.96
CA LYS A 471 25.52 0.49 11.86
C LYS A 471 26.18 1.86 11.78
N THR A 472 25.72 2.73 10.86
CA THR A 472 26.17 4.12 10.73
C THR A 472 25.05 5.08 11.16
#